data_0af5c0359ea49d3ac1f4e71830b4a1da
#
_entry.id   0af5c0359ea49d3ac1f4e71830b4a1da
#
_cell.length_a   1.000
_cell.length_b   1.000
_cell.length_c   1.000
_cell.angle_alpha   90.00
_cell.angle_beta   90.00
_cell.angle_gamma   90.00
#
_symmetry.space_group_name_H-M   'P 1'
#
loop_
_entity.id
_entity.type
_entity.pdbx_description
1 polymer ?
#
loop_
_entity_poly.entity_id
_entity_poly.type
_entity_poly.pdbx_seq_one_letter_code
_entity_poly.pdbx_strand_id
1 'polypeptide(L)'
;MVQHPAWHLPLGYKDGAFGAERVPSGAYLGDRDMFLFLVDGNRDLDDPTDRSNAGLFRGFILRNSDVGAAALTLDVFLFRAVCGNHIIWGFQHVAGFRRRHVGASIQEAWTTSLDHIRAGLDADPALDRTVILRAATQELGPTREAVLEAAVQRLDLSQKHAAEAYTLAEQFEMNPRSVWGYVQGLTRLSQHTPWQDGRFAVDRAASRLLTSVC
;
A
#
# COMPACT_ATOMS: atom_id res chain seq x y z
N MET A 1 5.57 -19.68 12.05
CA MET A 1 5.20 -18.26 12.10
C MET A 1 4.86 -17.93 13.55
N VAL A 2 5.68 -17.14 14.23
CA VAL A 2 5.36 -16.71 15.59
C VAL A 2 4.28 -15.66 15.46
N GLN A 3 3.05 -15.98 15.83
CA GLN A 3 1.98 -14.99 15.91
C GLN A 3 2.32 -14.02 17.04
N HIS A 4 2.84 -12.85 16.69
CA HIS A 4 2.91 -11.76 17.66
C HIS A 4 1.48 -11.29 17.94
N PRO A 5 1.04 -11.17 19.21
CA PRO A 5 -0.35 -10.85 19.54
C PRO A 5 -0.85 -9.49 19.00
N ALA A 6 0.08 -8.63 18.58
CA ALA A 6 -0.21 -7.35 17.95
C ALA A 6 -0.54 -7.43 16.45
N TRP A 7 -0.18 -8.53 15.80
CA TRP A 7 -0.36 -8.69 14.37
C TRP A 7 -1.73 -9.24 14.05
N HIS A 8 -2.45 -8.55 13.17
CA HIS A 8 -3.76 -8.99 12.69
C HIS A 8 -3.90 -8.71 11.20
N LEU A 9 -4.83 -9.40 10.58
CA LEU A 9 -5.21 -9.14 9.20
C LEU A 9 -6.00 -7.82 9.15
N PRO A 10 -5.69 -6.92 8.19
CA PRO A 10 -6.41 -5.66 8.08
C PRO A 10 -7.88 -5.90 7.73
N LEU A 11 -8.76 -5.29 8.51
CA LEU A 11 -10.19 -5.34 8.25
C LEU A 11 -10.52 -4.57 6.96
N GLY A 12 -11.47 -5.08 6.19
CA GLY A 12 -11.94 -4.43 4.97
C GLY A 12 -11.10 -4.69 3.73
N TYR A 13 -9.99 -5.42 3.80
CA TYR A 13 -9.28 -5.86 2.62
C TYR A 13 -10.11 -6.95 1.92
N LYS A 14 -10.44 -6.71 0.65
CA LYS A 14 -11.24 -7.67 -0.13
C LYS A 14 -10.34 -8.75 -0.67
N ASP A 15 -10.74 -9.99 -0.50
CA ASP A 15 -10.15 -11.10 -1.23
C ASP A 15 -10.26 -10.88 -2.74
N GLY A 16 -9.26 -11.38 -3.43
CA GLY A 16 -9.30 -11.46 -4.88
C GLY A 16 -10.49 -12.28 -5.37
N ALA A 17 -10.56 -12.49 -6.63
CA ALA A 17 -11.69 -12.95 -7.45
C ALA A 17 -12.43 -14.24 -7.04
N PHE A 18 -12.13 -14.90 -5.94
CA PHE A 18 -12.71 -16.20 -5.63
C PHE A 18 -13.94 -16.18 -4.74
N GLY A 19 -14.54 -15.09 -4.41
CA GLY A 19 -15.68 -15.15 -3.53
C GLY A 19 -16.76 -14.11 -3.82
N ALA A 20 -17.98 -14.59 -4.01
CA ALA A 20 -19.17 -13.77 -3.92
C ALA A 20 -19.34 -13.18 -2.51
N GLU A 21 -18.67 -13.71 -1.50
CA GLU A 21 -18.69 -13.22 -0.13
C GLU A 21 -17.49 -12.31 0.13
N ARG A 22 -17.79 -11.09 0.54
CA ARG A 22 -16.80 -10.08 0.97
C ARG A 22 -16.30 -10.43 2.37
N VAL A 23 -15.45 -11.44 2.49
CA VAL A 23 -14.77 -11.72 3.76
C VAL A 23 -13.58 -10.79 3.85
N PRO A 24 -13.47 -9.97 4.89
CA PRO A 24 -12.26 -9.18 5.14
C PRO A 24 -11.11 -10.16 5.35
N SER A 25 -10.20 -10.22 4.39
CA SER A 25 -9.05 -11.13 4.46
C SER A 25 -7.78 -10.37 4.16
N GLY A 26 -6.76 -10.61 4.96
CA GLY A 26 -5.40 -10.16 4.70
C GLY A 26 -4.58 -11.18 3.91
N ALA A 27 -5.21 -12.24 3.43
CA ALA A 27 -4.56 -13.27 2.63
C ALA A 27 -5.30 -13.46 1.30
N TYR A 28 -4.54 -13.62 0.25
CA TYR A 28 -5.02 -13.97 -1.08
C TYR A 28 -4.19 -15.13 -1.60
N LEU A 29 -4.85 -16.12 -2.13
CA LEU A 29 -4.23 -17.27 -2.79
C LEU A 29 -4.87 -17.44 -4.17
N GLY A 30 -4.11 -17.20 -5.21
CA GLY A 30 -4.50 -17.40 -6.60
C GLY A 30 -3.83 -18.62 -7.19
N ASP A 31 -4.10 -18.88 -8.48
CA ASP A 31 -3.50 -20.01 -9.22
C ASP A 31 -1.99 -19.84 -9.44
N ARG A 32 -1.48 -18.63 -9.34
CA ARG A 32 -0.10 -18.26 -9.73
C ARG A 32 0.70 -17.60 -8.62
N ASP A 33 0.04 -16.96 -7.67
CA ASP A 33 0.69 -16.23 -6.59
C ASP A 33 -0.17 -16.12 -5.33
N MET A 34 0.51 -15.82 -4.25
CA MET A 34 -0.03 -15.61 -2.92
C MET A 34 0.37 -14.23 -2.42
N PHE A 35 -0.56 -13.57 -1.74
CA PHE A 35 -0.33 -12.33 -1.01
C PHE A 35 -0.77 -12.51 0.44
N LEU A 36 0.06 -12.03 1.36
CA LEU A 36 -0.26 -11.98 2.78
C LEU A 36 -0.01 -10.57 3.30
N PHE A 37 -1.05 -9.97 3.89
CA PHE A 37 -1.01 -8.64 4.48
C PHE A 37 -1.09 -8.76 5.99
N LEU A 38 -0.17 -8.13 6.70
CA LEU A 38 -0.16 -8.08 8.16
C LEU A 38 0.05 -6.64 8.61
N VAL A 39 -0.70 -6.22 9.63
CA VAL A 39 -0.67 -4.86 10.20
C VAL A 39 -0.27 -4.94 11.66
N ASP A 40 0.63 -4.04 12.10
CA ASP A 40 0.94 -3.84 13.52
C ASP A 40 -0.08 -2.88 14.15
N GLY A 41 -1.11 -3.42 14.76
CA GLY A 41 -2.18 -2.64 15.39
C GLY A 41 -1.80 -1.96 16.70
N ASN A 42 -0.59 -2.19 17.24
CA ASN A 42 -0.14 -1.58 18.49
C ASN A 42 0.54 -0.23 18.28
N ARG A 43 0.90 0.11 17.07
CA ARG A 43 1.65 1.34 16.77
C ARG A 43 0.85 2.22 15.82
N ASP A 44 0.01 3.08 16.39
CA ASP A 44 -0.62 4.15 15.64
C ASP A 44 0.41 5.23 15.31
N LEU A 45 0.53 5.55 14.02
CA LEU A 45 1.43 6.59 13.52
C LEU A 45 0.81 7.99 13.60
N ASP A 46 -0.45 8.08 14.04
CA ASP A 46 -1.21 9.33 14.14
C ASP A 46 -1.33 10.02 12.77
N ASP A 47 -2.33 9.65 11.98
CA ASP A 47 -2.59 10.27 10.67
C ASP A 47 -2.90 11.77 10.84
N PRO A 48 -1.99 12.67 10.42
CA PRO A 48 -2.19 14.11 10.63
C PRO A 48 -3.31 14.69 9.76
N THR A 49 -3.88 13.91 8.86
CA THR A 49 -4.94 14.31 7.93
C THR A 49 -6.30 13.72 8.30
N ASP A 50 -6.34 12.76 9.23
CA ASP A 50 -7.56 12.08 9.66
C ASP A 50 -8.15 12.74 10.91
N ARG A 51 -9.41 13.17 10.81
CA ARG A 51 -10.18 13.73 11.94
C ARG A 51 -10.98 12.68 12.71
N SER A 52 -11.05 11.45 12.19
CA SER A 52 -11.84 10.38 12.81
C SER A 52 -11.09 9.64 13.92
N ASN A 53 -9.79 9.86 14.07
CA ASN A 53 -8.89 9.11 14.94
C ASN A 53 -8.93 7.58 14.70
N ALA A 54 -9.20 7.16 13.48
CA ALA A 54 -9.23 5.74 13.14
C ALA A 54 -7.83 5.11 13.10
N GLY A 55 -6.79 5.94 12.98
CA GLY A 55 -5.40 5.54 13.04
C GLY A 55 -4.76 5.21 11.69
N LEU A 56 -3.44 5.31 11.70
CA LEU A 56 -2.56 4.95 10.60
C LEU A 56 -1.50 3.98 11.14
N PHE A 57 -1.38 2.82 10.51
CA PHE A 57 -0.55 1.73 11.00
C PHE A 57 0.45 1.28 9.94
N ARG A 58 1.57 0.73 10.37
CA ARG A 58 2.48 0.02 9.47
C ARG A 58 2.10 -1.44 9.35
N GLY A 59 2.37 -1.98 8.19
CA GLY A 59 2.23 -3.39 7.92
C GLY A 59 3.25 -3.86 6.89
N PHE A 60 3.17 -5.13 6.52
CA PHE A 60 3.94 -5.66 5.42
C PHE A 60 3.11 -6.57 4.54
N ILE A 61 3.48 -6.59 3.25
CA ILE A 61 2.91 -7.47 2.24
C ILE A 61 3.98 -8.49 1.88
N LEU A 62 3.68 -9.76 2.09
CA LEU A 62 4.46 -10.86 1.55
C LEU A 62 3.80 -11.32 0.26
N ARG A 63 4.53 -11.31 -0.84
CA ARG A 63 4.11 -11.93 -2.11
C ARG A 63 5.03 -13.09 -2.44
N ASN A 64 4.45 -14.18 -2.87
CA ASN A 64 5.15 -15.37 -3.34
C ASN A 64 4.47 -15.98 -4.57
N SER A 65 5.21 -16.75 -5.36
CA SER A 65 4.65 -17.55 -6.46
C SER A 65 5.34 -18.90 -6.53
N ASP A 66 4.58 -19.95 -6.31
CA ASP A 66 5.09 -21.33 -6.38
C ASP A 66 5.38 -21.76 -7.82
N VAL A 67 4.75 -21.12 -8.79
CA VAL A 67 4.97 -21.40 -10.22
C VAL A 67 6.02 -20.49 -10.86
N GLY A 68 6.73 -19.70 -10.05
CA GLY A 68 7.80 -18.80 -10.53
C GLY A 68 7.31 -17.57 -11.30
N ALA A 69 6.00 -17.27 -11.28
CA ALA A 69 5.43 -16.10 -11.95
C ALA A 69 5.85 -14.78 -11.29
N ALA A 70 6.20 -14.82 -10.00
CA ALA A 70 6.71 -13.68 -9.25
C ALA A 70 7.84 -14.09 -8.31
N ALA A 71 8.74 -13.16 -8.01
CA ALA A 71 9.74 -13.34 -6.96
C ALA A 71 9.07 -13.29 -5.58
N LEU A 72 9.66 -13.93 -4.59
CA LEU A 72 9.35 -13.68 -3.19
C LEU A 72 9.67 -12.21 -2.90
N THR A 73 8.67 -11.43 -2.51
CA THR A 73 8.84 -10.03 -2.09
C THR A 73 8.24 -9.81 -0.73
N LEU A 74 8.84 -8.87 -0.02
CA LEU A 74 8.32 -8.30 1.20
C LEU A 74 8.36 -6.79 1.05
N ASP A 75 7.20 -6.16 1.08
CA ASP A 75 7.05 -4.71 1.00
C ASP A 75 6.39 -4.19 2.28
N VAL A 76 6.89 -3.09 2.83
CA VAL A 76 6.22 -2.40 3.93
C VAL A 76 5.12 -1.51 3.36
N PHE A 77 4.01 -1.38 4.07
CA PHE A 77 2.92 -0.50 3.68
C PHE A 77 2.37 0.28 4.86
N LEU A 78 1.67 1.37 4.56
CA LEU A 78 0.83 2.08 5.51
C LEU A 78 -0.62 1.65 5.34
N PHE A 79 -1.27 1.36 6.45
CA PHE A 79 -2.68 1.02 6.52
C PHE A 79 -3.45 2.14 7.19
N ARG A 80 -4.32 2.81 6.45
CA ARG A 80 -5.22 3.84 6.97
C ARG A 80 -6.54 3.19 7.36
N ALA A 81 -6.79 3.06 8.66
CA ALA A 81 -7.91 2.27 9.17
C ALA A 81 -9.28 2.85 8.79
N VAL A 82 -9.42 4.17 8.69
CA VAL A 82 -10.69 4.84 8.33
C VAL A 82 -11.27 4.39 6.98
N CYS A 83 -10.42 4.01 6.03
CA CYS A 83 -10.84 3.63 4.69
C CYS A 83 -10.35 2.25 4.25
N GLY A 84 -9.56 1.56 5.08
CA GLY A 84 -8.96 0.28 4.73
C GLY A 84 -7.94 0.36 3.59
N ASN A 85 -7.36 1.55 3.36
CA ASN A 85 -6.39 1.76 2.29
C ASN A 85 -5.03 1.17 2.65
N HIS A 86 -4.41 0.51 1.67
CA HIS A 86 -3.04 0.02 1.75
C HIS A 86 -2.16 0.88 0.85
N ILE A 87 -1.26 1.63 1.46
CA ILE A 87 -0.27 2.43 0.75
C ILE A 87 1.05 1.69 0.87
N ILE A 88 1.51 1.07 -0.22
CA ILE A 88 2.82 0.41 -0.24
C ILE A 88 3.89 1.47 -0.06
N TRP A 89 4.58 1.41 1.06
CA TRP A 89 5.54 2.42 1.47
C TRP A 89 6.96 1.99 1.11
N GLY A 90 7.44 2.50 -0.02
CA GLY A 90 8.81 2.28 -0.48
C GLY A 90 9.77 3.34 0.04
N PHE A 91 9.81 3.60 1.35
CA PHE A 91 10.73 4.60 1.89
C PHE A 91 12.19 4.13 1.82
N GLN A 92 13.12 5.06 1.59
CA GLN A 92 14.56 4.77 1.37
C GLN A 92 15.25 4.03 2.52
N HIS A 93 14.61 3.92 3.68
CA HIS A 93 15.16 3.26 4.87
C HIS A 93 14.50 1.92 5.22
N VAL A 94 13.42 1.56 4.53
CA VAL A 94 12.76 0.28 4.70
C VAL A 94 12.83 -0.46 3.37
N ALA A 95 13.96 -1.04 3.11
CA ALA A 95 14.21 -1.79 1.89
C ALA A 95 13.23 -2.96 1.78
N GLY A 96 12.40 -2.96 0.75
CA GLY A 96 11.67 -4.14 0.35
C GLY A 96 12.64 -5.27 0.00
N PHE A 97 12.32 -6.48 0.40
CA PHE A 97 13.10 -7.66 0.08
C PHE A 97 12.56 -8.30 -1.20
N ARG A 98 13.44 -8.63 -2.14
CA ARG A 98 13.09 -9.35 -3.36
C ARG A 98 14.06 -10.46 -3.64
N ARG A 99 13.58 -11.71 -3.72
CA ARG A 99 14.40 -12.88 -4.05
C ARG A 99 13.76 -13.72 -5.16
N ARG A 100 14.54 -14.10 -6.16
CA ARG A 100 14.10 -15.09 -7.15
C ARG A 100 14.17 -16.48 -6.55
N HIS A 101 13.30 -17.38 -6.98
CA HIS A 101 13.26 -18.79 -6.56
C HIS A 101 14.38 -19.64 -7.20
N VAL A 102 15.59 -19.12 -7.32
CA VAL A 102 16.74 -19.82 -7.91
C VAL A 102 17.90 -19.84 -6.94
N GLY A 103 18.41 -21.03 -6.63
CA GLY A 103 19.61 -21.22 -5.79
C GLY A 103 19.33 -21.16 -4.29
N ALA A 104 20.34 -20.87 -3.53
CA ALA A 104 20.46 -21.00 -2.08
C ALA A 104 19.22 -20.73 -1.20
N SER A 105 19.27 -21.32 -0.08
CA SER A 105 18.22 -21.67 0.88
C SER A 105 17.12 -20.63 1.08
N ILE A 106 15.88 -21.10 0.97
CA ILE A 106 14.66 -20.45 1.46
C ILE A 106 14.81 -19.98 2.92
N GLN A 107 15.57 -20.72 3.73
CA GLN A 107 15.88 -20.41 5.12
C GLN A 107 16.63 -19.09 5.28
N GLU A 108 17.63 -18.84 4.46
CA GLU A 108 18.42 -17.59 4.48
C GLU A 108 17.58 -16.41 4.01
N ALA A 109 16.77 -16.60 2.97
CA ALA A 109 15.82 -15.62 2.51
C ALA A 109 14.81 -15.24 3.60
N TRP A 110 14.34 -16.22 4.36
CA TRP A 110 13.40 -16.03 5.46
C TRP A 110 14.02 -15.21 6.60
N THR A 111 15.23 -15.56 7.03
CA THR A 111 15.94 -14.82 8.09
C THR A 111 16.16 -13.36 7.69
N THR A 112 16.64 -13.12 6.47
CA THR A 112 16.81 -11.76 5.93
C THR A 112 15.49 -11.00 5.88
N SER A 113 14.38 -11.66 5.53
CA SER A 113 13.05 -11.03 5.50
C SER A 113 12.61 -10.59 6.89
N LEU A 114 12.87 -11.37 7.93
CA LEU A 114 12.53 -11.01 9.31
C LEU A 114 13.28 -9.77 9.80
N ASP A 115 14.55 -9.64 9.43
CA ASP A 115 15.35 -8.45 9.77
C ASP A 115 14.84 -7.20 9.06
N HIS A 116 14.41 -7.32 7.80
CA HIS A 116 13.77 -6.22 7.07
C HIS A 116 12.42 -5.81 7.68
N ILE A 117 11.60 -6.79 8.10
CA ILE A 117 10.35 -6.51 8.81
C ILE A 117 10.63 -5.71 10.09
N ARG A 118 11.58 -6.17 10.90
CA ARG A 118 11.96 -5.48 12.13
C ARG A 118 12.43 -4.05 11.87
N ALA A 119 13.36 -3.88 10.93
CA ALA A 119 13.86 -2.56 10.56
C ALA A 119 12.74 -1.63 10.09
N GLY A 120 11.79 -2.15 9.30
CA GLY A 120 10.64 -1.38 8.83
C GLY A 120 9.68 -0.97 9.94
N LEU A 121 9.50 -1.84 10.92
CA LEU A 121 8.63 -1.56 12.05
C LEU A 121 9.28 -0.61 13.06
N ASP A 122 10.59 -0.72 13.25
CA ASP A 122 11.34 0.07 14.22
C ASP A 122 11.78 1.44 13.65
N ALA A 123 11.52 1.70 12.36
CA ALA A 123 11.80 3.01 11.76
C ALA A 123 11.00 4.12 12.45
N ASP A 124 11.60 5.30 12.53
CA ASP A 124 11.01 6.46 13.23
C ASP A 124 9.67 6.89 12.57
N PRO A 125 8.54 6.87 13.31
CA PRO A 125 7.26 7.32 12.78
C PRO A 125 7.23 8.79 12.37
N ALA A 126 8.09 9.63 12.94
CA ALA A 126 8.15 11.06 12.61
C ALA A 126 8.50 11.31 11.15
N LEU A 127 9.25 10.39 10.53
CA LEU A 127 9.58 10.47 9.10
C LEU A 127 8.32 10.29 8.24
N ASP A 128 7.50 9.28 8.53
CA ASP A 128 6.25 9.05 7.79
C ASP A 128 5.31 10.25 7.92
N ARG A 129 5.13 10.74 9.15
CA ARG A 129 4.31 11.92 9.44
C ARG A 129 4.77 13.14 8.64
N THR A 130 6.08 13.38 8.58
CA THR A 130 6.65 14.52 7.83
C THR A 130 6.33 14.40 6.35
N VAL A 131 6.46 13.22 5.77
CA VAL A 131 6.15 12.98 4.35
C VAL A 131 4.65 13.13 4.07
N ILE A 132 3.80 12.60 4.94
CA ILE A 132 2.34 12.72 4.80
C ILE A 132 1.92 14.19 4.85
N LEU A 133 2.43 14.98 5.80
CA LEU A 133 2.14 16.43 5.89
C LEU A 133 2.60 17.17 4.64
N ARG A 134 3.79 16.85 4.12
CA ARG A 134 4.30 17.43 2.88
C ARG A 134 3.42 17.05 1.70
N ALA A 135 3.05 15.78 1.59
CA ALA A 135 2.16 15.28 0.54
C ALA A 135 0.76 15.89 0.61
N ALA A 136 0.25 16.18 1.80
CA ALA A 136 -1.05 16.82 2.00
C ALA A 136 -1.08 18.29 1.56
N THR A 137 0.08 18.97 1.61
CA THR A 137 0.21 20.38 1.21
C THR A 137 0.66 20.55 -0.24
N GLN A 138 1.37 19.60 -0.80
CA GLN A 138 1.86 19.65 -2.17
C GLN A 138 0.76 19.30 -3.16
N GLU A 139 0.41 20.22 -4.07
CA GLU A 139 -0.54 19.96 -5.15
C GLU A 139 0.13 19.32 -6.37
N LEU A 140 -0.59 18.38 -7.01
CA LEU A 140 -0.20 17.75 -8.27
C LEU A 140 -0.45 18.67 -9.47
N GLY A 141 -1.44 19.54 -9.35
CA GLY A 141 -1.79 20.49 -10.37
C GLY A 141 -2.87 21.47 -9.89
N PRO A 142 -3.00 22.64 -10.57
CA PRO A 142 -3.96 23.68 -10.16
C PRO A 142 -5.42 23.32 -10.50
N THR A 143 -5.64 22.44 -11.45
CA THR A 143 -6.97 21.99 -11.89
C THR A 143 -7.05 20.47 -11.91
N ARG A 144 -8.29 19.96 -12.02
CA ARG A 144 -8.54 18.53 -12.20
C ARG A 144 -7.78 17.97 -13.42
N GLU A 145 -7.88 18.66 -14.55
CA GLU A 145 -7.25 18.25 -15.80
C GLU A 145 -5.72 18.14 -15.66
N ALA A 146 -5.10 19.11 -15.00
CA ALA A 146 -3.67 19.11 -14.73
C ALA A 146 -3.26 17.96 -13.81
N VAL A 147 -4.08 17.61 -12.81
CA VAL A 147 -3.84 16.43 -11.95
C VAL A 147 -3.94 15.15 -12.75
N LEU A 148 -4.96 15.01 -13.61
CA LEU A 148 -5.14 13.82 -14.45
C LEU A 148 -3.98 13.63 -15.42
N GLU A 149 -3.55 14.72 -16.08
CA GLU A 149 -2.40 14.71 -16.96
C GLU A 149 -1.11 14.29 -16.23
N ALA A 150 -0.85 14.88 -15.07
CA ALA A 150 0.30 14.53 -14.24
C ALA A 150 0.26 13.04 -13.80
N ALA A 151 -0.92 12.52 -13.45
CA ALA A 151 -1.09 11.13 -13.06
C ALA A 151 -0.82 10.16 -14.22
N VAL A 152 -1.35 10.43 -15.40
CA VAL A 152 -1.12 9.61 -16.61
C VAL A 152 0.37 9.59 -16.95
N GLN A 153 1.02 10.76 -16.97
CA GLN A 153 2.42 10.88 -17.38
C GLN A 153 3.40 10.25 -16.37
N ARG A 154 3.16 10.42 -15.07
CA ARG A 154 4.11 10.00 -14.00
C ARG A 154 3.89 8.58 -13.52
N LEU A 155 2.66 8.08 -13.58
CA LEU A 155 2.28 6.82 -12.95
C LEU A 155 1.96 5.71 -13.95
N ASP A 156 1.98 6.02 -15.24
CA ASP A 156 1.61 5.08 -16.31
C ASP A 156 0.17 4.54 -16.15
N LEU A 157 -0.73 5.42 -15.73
CA LEU A 157 -2.14 5.12 -15.55
C LEU A 157 -2.91 5.42 -16.84
N SER A 158 -3.93 4.61 -17.13
CA SER A 158 -4.90 4.99 -18.17
C SER A 158 -5.67 6.25 -17.74
N GLN A 159 -6.13 7.04 -18.69
CA GLN A 159 -6.97 8.21 -18.40
C GLN A 159 -8.22 7.85 -17.58
N LYS A 160 -8.79 6.68 -17.87
CA LYS A 160 -9.94 6.17 -17.10
C LYS A 160 -9.59 5.97 -15.63
N HIS A 161 -8.51 5.24 -15.33
CA HIS A 161 -8.08 4.99 -13.96
C HIS A 161 -7.69 6.28 -13.24
N ALA A 162 -7.02 7.20 -13.92
CA ALA A 162 -6.68 8.50 -13.37
C ALA A 162 -7.94 9.30 -12.97
N ALA A 163 -8.96 9.31 -13.83
CA ALA A 163 -10.22 10.01 -13.57
C ALA A 163 -11.03 9.34 -12.44
N GLU A 164 -11.10 8.01 -12.40
CA GLU A 164 -11.76 7.27 -11.33
C GLU A 164 -11.10 7.52 -9.98
N ALA A 165 -9.77 7.46 -9.90
CA ALA A 165 -9.01 7.78 -8.69
C ALA A 165 -9.28 9.21 -8.21
N TYR A 166 -9.32 10.19 -9.12
CA TYR A 166 -9.63 11.56 -8.76
C TYR A 166 -11.05 11.71 -8.22
N THR A 167 -12.04 11.07 -8.85
CA THR A 167 -13.43 11.10 -8.39
C THR A 167 -13.57 10.48 -6.98
N LEU A 168 -12.84 9.40 -6.71
CA LEU A 168 -12.80 8.81 -5.37
C LEU A 168 -12.11 9.74 -4.36
N ALA A 169 -11.05 10.45 -4.77
CA ALA A 169 -10.43 11.46 -3.93
C ALA A 169 -11.39 12.62 -3.62
N GLU A 170 -12.14 13.13 -4.62
CA GLU A 170 -13.15 14.19 -4.41
C GLU A 170 -14.24 13.80 -3.43
N GLN A 171 -14.63 12.54 -3.41
CA GLN A 171 -15.72 12.07 -2.53
C GLN A 171 -15.30 11.96 -1.06
N PHE A 172 -14.02 11.69 -0.79
CA PHE A 172 -13.60 11.26 0.53
C PHE A 172 -12.48 12.10 1.15
N GLU A 173 -11.78 12.92 0.37
CA GLU A 173 -10.63 13.69 0.84
C GLU A 173 -10.89 15.19 0.74
N MET A 174 -10.37 15.94 1.70
CA MET A 174 -10.55 17.40 1.75
C MET A 174 -9.86 18.15 0.61
N ASN A 175 -8.72 17.65 0.16
CA ASN A 175 -7.96 18.20 -0.98
C ASN A 175 -7.56 17.11 -1.97
N PRO A 176 -8.45 16.79 -2.94
CA PRO A 176 -8.20 15.76 -3.94
C PRO A 176 -7.05 16.10 -4.90
N ARG A 177 -6.64 17.37 -4.99
CA ARG A 177 -5.52 17.82 -5.82
C ARG A 177 -4.16 17.67 -5.14
N SER A 178 -4.13 17.49 -3.83
CA SER A 178 -2.88 17.21 -3.14
C SER A 178 -2.35 15.82 -3.50
N VAL A 179 -1.04 15.65 -3.37
CA VAL A 179 -0.40 14.32 -3.53
C VAL A 179 -1.07 13.30 -2.60
N TRP A 180 -1.26 13.65 -1.31
CA TRP A 180 -1.90 12.75 -0.34
C TRP A 180 -3.34 12.40 -0.72
N GLY A 181 -4.16 13.40 -1.04
CA GLY A 181 -5.55 13.16 -1.43
C GLY A 181 -5.67 12.27 -2.67
N TYR A 182 -4.83 12.50 -3.67
CA TYR A 182 -4.82 11.67 -4.87
C TYR A 182 -4.31 10.24 -4.60
N VAL A 183 -3.30 10.09 -3.72
CA VAL A 183 -2.85 8.77 -3.24
C VAL A 183 -4.00 8.01 -2.58
N GLN A 184 -4.81 8.67 -1.74
CA GLN A 184 -5.98 8.03 -1.14
C GLN A 184 -7.02 7.61 -2.18
N GLY A 185 -7.22 8.41 -3.21
CA GLY A 185 -8.08 8.06 -4.36
C GLY A 185 -7.57 6.82 -5.11
N LEU A 186 -6.26 6.72 -5.35
CA LEU A 186 -5.65 5.55 -5.98
C LEU A 186 -5.81 4.29 -5.13
N THR A 187 -5.57 4.36 -3.84
CA THR A 187 -5.70 3.20 -2.95
C THR A 187 -7.15 2.76 -2.79
N ARG A 188 -8.12 3.67 -2.88
CA ARG A 188 -9.54 3.30 -2.99
C ARG A 188 -9.87 2.65 -4.33
N LEU A 189 -9.31 3.15 -5.43
CA LEU A 189 -9.44 2.51 -6.73
C LEU A 189 -8.90 1.08 -6.70
N SER A 190 -7.77 0.83 -6.05
CA SER A 190 -7.22 -0.51 -5.92
C SER A 190 -8.20 -1.47 -5.25
N GLN A 191 -8.92 -1.02 -4.22
CA GLN A 191 -9.94 -1.84 -3.54
C GLN A 191 -11.11 -2.25 -4.45
N HIS A 192 -11.42 -1.45 -5.48
CA HIS A 192 -12.46 -1.76 -6.47
C HIS A 192 -11.93 -2.57 -7.66
N THR A 193 -10.62 -2.72 -7.76
CA THR A 193 -9.99 -3.51 -8.82
C THR A 193 -10.21 -5.01 -8.56
N PRO A 194 -10.74 -5.79 -9.51
CA PRO A 194 -11.17 -7.17 -9.24
C PRO A 194 -10.00 -8.14 -8.98
N TRP A 195 -8.85 -7.91 -9.62
CA TRP A 195 -7.70 -8.81 -9.58
C TRP A 195 -6.59 -8.29 -8.66
N GLN A 196 -6.02 -9.16 -7.84
CA GLN A 196 -5.00 -8.79 -6.86
C GLN A 196 -3.74 -8.18 -7.49
N ASP A 197 -3.29 -8.68 -8.65
CA ASP A 197 -2.17 -8.09 -9.39
C ASP A 197 -2.47 -6.65 -9.83
N GLY A 198 -3.70 -6.40 -10.29
CA GLY A 198 -4.15 -5.06 -10.65
C GLY A 198 -4.18 -4.13 -9.44
N ARG A 199 -4.68 -4.61 -8.30
CA ARG A 199 -4.67 -3.86 -7.02
C ARG A 199 -3.25 -3.48 -6.65
N PHE A 200 -2.36 -4.46 -6.62
CA PHE A 200 -0.96 -4.26 -6.28
C PHE A 200 -0.26 -3.27 -7.21
N ALA A 201 -0.59 -3.28 -8.51
CA ALA A 201 -0.05 -2.33 -9.48
C ALA A 201 -0.50 -0.89 -9.16
N VAL A 202 -1.78 -0.68 -8.82
CA VAL A 202 -2.32 0.63 -8.45
C VAL A 202 -1.72 1.10 -7.11
N ASP A 203 -1.61 0.22 -6.12
CA ASP A 203 -0.99 0.56 -4.82
C ASP A 203 0.47 0.95 -4.99
N ARG A 204 1.22 0.29 -5.88
CA ARG A 204 2.59 0.69 -6.22
C ARG A 204 2.65 2.03 -6.96
N ALA A 205 1.67 2.36 -7.77
CA ALA A 205 1.59 3.68 -8.40
C ALA A 205 1.36 4.78 -7.34
N ALA A 206 0.48 4.54 -6.38
CA ALA A 206 0.26 5.41 -5.23
C ALA A 206 1.55 5.60 -4.40
N SER A 207 2.28 4.51 -4.14
CA SER A 207 3.56 4.52 -3.46
C SER A 207 4.61 5.37 -4.19
N ARG A 208 4.76 5.19 -5.51
CA ARG A 208 5.70 5.98 -6.32
C ARG A 208 5.38 7.48 -6.25
N LEU A 209 4.10 7.82 -6.29
CA LEU A 209 3.68 9.21 -6.19
C LEU A 209 4.04 9.80 -4.82
N LEU A 210 3.75 9.08 -3.76
CA LEU A 210 4.06 9.53 -2.40
C LEU A 210 5.57 9.65 -2.16
N THR A 211 6.37 8.73 -2.69
CA THR A 211 7.84 8.78 -2.60
C THR A 211 8.42 9.99 -3.35
N SER A 212 7.72 10.53 -4.35
CA SER A 212 8.21 11.67 -5.13
C SER A 212 8.22 13.00 -4.36
N VAL A 213 7.66 13.04 -3.16
CA VAL A 213 7.64 14.23 -2.28
C VAL A 213 8.64 14.15 -1.12
N CYS A 214 9.45 13.10 -1.10
CA CYS A 214 10.49 12.89 -0.07
C CYS A 214 11.74 13.73 -0.27
#